data_7a549d686f72cbe1d33a0ea425c102af
#
_entry.id   7a549d686f72cbe1d33a0ea425c102af
#
_cell.length_a   1.000
_cell.length_b   1.000
_cell.length_c   1.000
_cell.angle_alpha   90.00
_cell.angle_beta   90.00
_cell.angle_gamma   90.00
#
_symmetry.space_group_name_H-M   'P 1'
#
loop_
_entity.id
_entity.type
_entity.pdbx_description
1 polymer ?
#
loop_
_entity_poly.entity_id
_entity_poly.type
_entity_poly.pdbx_seq_one_letter_code
_entity_poly.pdbx_strand_id
1 'polypeptide(L)'
;LVAVGDGGPLGARMTVLATALDLPRPTVHRMLTALCQVGALHRFAQSNRYTLGAALTDSGHRSVPVDALQHTVRPALVRLATRAGDNVFLSVREGYEAVCVDRLEGEFPIRYSPLDIGGRRPLGVGAASLALLADLPDDAIEDAIRVNRQQLTGEHAPDKLWLLVEQTRRN
;
A
#
# COMPACT_ATOMS: atom_id res chain seq x y z
N LEU A 1 -10.69 -8.69 1.64
CA LEU A 1 -11.05 -7.34 1.20
C LEU A 1 -10.34 -6.96 -0.08
N VAL A 2 -9.01 -7.10 -0.18
CA VAL A 2 -8.22 -6.75 -1.38
C VAL A 2 -8.79 -7.43 -2.62
N ALA A 3 -8.97 -8.74 -2.62
CA ALA A 3 -9.54 -9.48 -3.74
C ALA A 3 -10.96 -9.02 -4.18
N VAL A 4 -11.73 -8.39 -3.29
CA VAL A 4 -13.00 -7.76 -3.65
C VAL A 4 -12.75 -6.40 -4.30
N GLY A 5 -11.79 -5.63 -3.80
CA GLY A 5 -11.38 -4.34 -4.38
C GLY A 5 -10.86 -4.48 -5.81
N ASP A 6 -10.09 -5.55 -6.09
CA ASP A 6 -9.56 -5.87 -7.44
C ASP A 6 -10.69 -6.08 -8.49
N GLY A 7 -11.91 -6.38 -8.03
CA GLY A 7 -13.10 -6.44 -8.88
C GLY A 7 -13.62 -5.10 -9.38
N GLY A 8 -13.00 -3.99 -8.93
CA GLY A 8 -13.34 -2.63 -9.31
C GLY A 8 -14.78 -2.22 -8.95
N PRO A 9 -15.31 -1.16 -9.57
CA PRO A 9 -16.65 -0.64 -9.25
C PRO A 9 -17.78 -1.62 -9.57
N LEU A 10 -17.55 -2.59 -10.44
CA LEU A 10 -18.54 -3.63 -10.75
C LEU A 10 -18.59 -4.74 -9.70
N GLY A 11 -17.62 -4.79 -8.79
CA GLY A 11 -17.50 -5.79 -7.73
C GLY A 11 -17.18 -7.21 -8.22
N ALA A 12 -16.84 -8.07 -7.27
CA ALA A 12 -16.46 -9.47 -7.52
C ALA A 12 -17.58 -10.44 -7.18
N ARG A 13 -17.68 -11.55 -7.93
CA ARG A 13 -18.59 -12.66 -7.59
C ARG A 13 -17.93 -13.62 -6.61
N MET A 14 -18.72 -14.21 -5.71
CA MET A 14 -18.25 -15.19 -4.73
C MET A 14 -17.45 -16.35 -5.38
N THR A 15 -17.88 -16.83 -6.55
CA THR A 15 -17.20 -17.93 -7.26
C THR A 15 -15.79 -17.52 -7.72
N VAL A 16 -15.62 -16.30 -8.21
CA VAL A 16 -14.32 -15.75 -8.62
C VAL A 16 -13.41 -15.61 -7.41
N LEU A 17 -13.95 -15.07 -6.29
CA LEU A 17 -13.21 -14.94 -5.04
C LEU A 17 -12.79 -16.30 -4.47
N ALA A 18 -13.65 -17.32 -4.52
CA ALA A 18 -13.31 -18.66 -4.05
C ALA A 18 -12.16 -19.27 -4.84
N THR A 19 -12.16 -19.10 -6.15
CA THR A 19 -11.06 -19.56 -7.02
C THR A 19 -9.77 -18.76 -6.77
N ALA A 20 -9.86 -17.42 -6.70
CA ALA A 20 -8.68 -16.57 -6.52
C ALA A 20 -7.99 -16.75 -5.16
N LEU A 21 -8.76 -17.10 -4.14
CA LEU A 21 -8.25 -17.30 -2.77
C LEU A 21 -7.93 -18.76 -2.46
N ASP A 22 -8.19 -19.68 -3.39
CA ASP A 22 -8.09 -21.14 -3.19
C ASP A 22 -8.81 -21.62 -1.91
N LEU A 23 -10.06 -21.11 -1.71
CA LEU A 23 -10.86 -21.43 -0.53
C LEU A 23 -12.19 -22.10 -0.92
N PRO A 24 -12.69 -23.04 -0.09
CA PRO A 24 -14.00 -23.65 -0.29
C PRO A 24 -15.12 -22.60 -0.30
N ARG A 25 -16.06 -22.72 -1.24
CA ARG A 25 -17.22 -21.80 -1.36
C ARG A 25 -17.96 -21.53 -0.04
N PRO A 26 -18.23 -22.52 0.83
CA PRO A 26 -18.90 -22.27 2.11
C PRO A 26 -18.08 -21.37 3.03
N THR A 27 -16.77 -21.50 3.03
CA THR A 27 -15.85 -20.66 3.81
C THR A 27 -15.90 -19.22 3.30
N VAL A 28 -15.76 -19.01 2.00
CA VAL A 28 -15.85 -17.67 1.38
C VAL A 28 -17.22 -17.05 1.64
N HIS A 29 -18.30 -17.82 1.55
CA HIS A 29 -19.65 -17.32 1.85
C HIS A 29 -19.77 -16.81 3.29
N ARG A 30 -19.28 -17.57 4.29
CA ARG A 30 -19.29 -17.12 5.70
C ARG A 30 -18.48 -15.85 5.91
N MET A 31 -17.28 -15.77 5.30
CA MET A 31 -16.43 -14.58 5.38
C MET A 31 -17.11 -13.35 4.76
N LEU A 32 -17.66 -13.49 3.56
CA LEU A 32 -18.37 -12.40 2.88
C LEU A 32 -19.60 -11.94 3.67
N THR A 33 -20.36 -12.89 4.24
CA THR A 33 -21.52 -12.57 5.08
C THR A 33 -21.12 -11.78 6.31
N ALA A 34 -20.09 -12.22 7.05
CA ALA A 34 -19.60 -11.52 8.22
C ALA A 34 -19.09 -10.10 7.87
N LEU A 35 -18.37 -9.95 6.76
CA LEU A 35 -17.88 -8.65 6.30
C LEU A 35 -19.02 -7.72 5.86
N CYS A 36 -20.11 -8.27 5.30
CA CYS A 36 -21.32 -7.48 5.02
C CYS A 36 -22.04 -7.04 6.30
N GLN A 37 -22.09 -7.88 7.33
CA GLN A 37 -22.73 -7.53 8.61
C GLN A 37 -22.07 -6.35 9.30
N VAL A 38 -20.74 -6.22 9.19
CA VAL A 38 -20.00 -5.08 9.74
C VAL A 38 -19.89 -3.91 8.76
N GLY A 39 -20.55 -3.96 7.61
CA GLY A 39 -20.52 -2.91 6.60
C GLY A 39 -19.21 -2.77 5.82
N ALA A 40 -18.24 -3.66 6.05
CA ALA A 40 -16.98 -3.67 5.33
C ALA A 40 -17.13 -4.08 3.84
N LEU A 41 -18.18 -4.84 3.52
CA LEU A 41 -18.60 -5.15 2.17
C LEU A 41 -20.07 -4.81 1.96
N HIS A 42 -20.42 -4.51 0.72
CA HIS A 42 -21.79 -4.41 0.26
C HIS A 42 -22.09 -5.51 -0.76
N ARG A 43 -23.26 -6.17 -0.61
CA ARG A 43 -23.74 -7.18 -1.58
C ARG A 43 -24.87 -6.61 -2.41
N PHE A 44 -24.73 -6.61 -3.72
CA PHE A 44 -25.80 -6.30 -4.65
C PHE A 44 -26.69 -7.54 -4.85
N ALA A 45 -27.91 -7.48 -4.32
CA ALA A 45 -28.85 -8.62 -4.36
C ALA A 45 -29.16 -9.12 -5.77
N GLN A 46 -29.26 -8.21 -6.73
CA GLN A 46 -29.62 -8.53 -8.13
C GLN A 46 -28.50 -9.24 -8.91
N SER A 47 -27.25 -8.91 -8.63
CA SER A 47 -26.08 -9.43 -9.37
C SER A 47 -25.25 -10.46 -8.60
N ASN A 48 -25.54 -10.66 -7.32
CA ASN A 48 -24.72 -11.46 -6.40
C ASN A 48 -23.23 -11.07 -6.41
N ARG A 49 -22.95 -9.77 -6.59
CA ARG A 49 -21.60 -9.22 -6.55
C ARG A 49 -21.36 -8.51 -5.22
N TYR A 50 -20.11 -8.49 -4.82
CA TYR A 50 -19.63 -7.86 -3.59
C TYR A 50 -18.69 -6.72 -3.94
N THR A 51 -18.88 -5.56 -3.34
CA THR A 51 -18.00 -4.39 -3.43
C THR A 51 -17.53 -4.00 -2.03
N LEU A 52 -16.52 -3.14 -1.97
CA LEU A 52 -16.11 -2.53 -0.70
C LEU A 52 -17.27 -1.70 -0.15
N GLY A 53 -17.51 -1.80 1.15
CA GLY A 53 -18.59 -1.12 1.84
C GLY A 53 -18.16 0.20 2.49
N ALA A 54 -19.12 1.06 2.80
CA ALA A 54 -18.89 2.40 3.36
C ALA A 54 -18.15 2.40 4.70
N ALA A 55 -18.29 1.35 5.51
CA ALA A 55 -17.56 1.25 6.78
C ALA A 55 -16.04 1.24 6.62
N LEU A 56 -15.51 0.84 5.46
CA LEU A 56 -14.07 0.94 5.18
C LEU A 56 -13.65 2.37 4.91
N THR A 57 -14.47 3.15 4.22
CA THR A 57 -14.25 4.58 3.99
C THR A 57 -14.26 5.34 5.32
N ASP A 58 -15.27 5.09 6.17
CA ASP A 58 -15.37 5.70 7.51
C ASP A 58 -14.20 5.30 8.42
N SER A 59 -13.74 4.05 8.31
CA SER A 59 -12.56 3.58 9.07
C SER A 59 -11.28 4.20 8.56
N GLY A 60 -11.14 4.42 7.25
CA GLY A 60 -10.04 5.14 6.64
C GLY A 60 -9.98 6.60 7.08
N HIS A 61 -11.12 7.26 7.28
CA HIS A 61 -11.19 8.64 7.82
C HIS A 61 -10.86 8.74 9.32
N ARG A 62 -10.91 7.64 10.07
CA ARG A 62 -10.56 7.60 11.50
C ARG A 62 -9.11 7.18 11.78
N SER A 63 -8.47 6.46 10.87
CA SER A 63 -7.02 6.30 10.86
C SER A 63 -6.42 7.61 10.37
N VAL A 64 -5.21 8.01 10.85
CA VAL A 64 -4.55 9.27 10.49
C VAL A 64 -4.98 9.69 9.09
N PRO A 65 -5.65 10.86 8.93
CA PRO A 65 -6.28 11.15 7.66
C PRO A 65 -5.18 11.27 6.61
N VAL A 66 -5.01 10.25 5.79
CA VAL A 66 -4.09 10.28 4.65
C VAL A 66 -4.38 11.52 3.81
N ASP A 67 -5.67 11.89 3.70
CA ASP A 67 -6.12 13.12 3.05
C ASP A 67 -5.56 14.39 3.70
N ALA A 68 -5.51 14.45 5.04
CA ALA A 68 -4.93 15.59 5.75
C ALA A 68 -3.40 15.66 5.54
N LEU A 69 -2.72 14.51 5.55
CA LEU A 69 -1.31 14.42 5.24
C LEU A 69 -1.05 14.85 3.78
N GLN A 70 -1.79 14.32 2.83
CA GLN A 70 -1.72 14.69 1.42
C GLN A 70 -1.91 16.20 1.23
N HIS A 71 -2.95 16.77 1.82
CA HIS A 71 -3.22 18.21 1.76
C HIS A 71 -2.07 19.04 2.30
N THR A 72 -1.53 18.66 3.45
CA THR A 72 -0.44 19.38 4.11
C THR A 72 0.87 19.30 3.30
N VAL A 73 1.18 18.12 2.75
CA VAL A 73 2.46 17.86 2.07
C VAL A 73 2.44 18.22 0.59
N ARG A 74 1.26 18.26 -0.05
CA ARG A 74 1.11 18.49 -1.49
C ARG A 74 1.86 19.72 -2.03
N PRO A 75 1.86 20.90 -1.37
CA PRO A 75 2.66 22.05 -1.85
C PRO A 75 4.17 21.77 -1.90
N ALA A 76 4.68 20.96 -0.95
CA ALA A 76 6.09 20.54 -0.96
C ALA A 76 6.39 19.53 -2.06
N LEU A 77 5.48 18.57 -2.30
CA LEU A 77 5.61 17.61 -3.41
C LEU A 77 5.61 18.31 -4.77
N VAL A 78 4.74 19.30 -4.97
CA VAL A 78 4.70 20.11 -6.21
C VAL A 78 6.04 20.81 -6.43
N ARG A 79 6.56 21.50 -5.42
CA ARG A 79 7.88 22.16 -5.52
C ARG A 79 8.99 21.16 -5.83
N LEU A 80 8.95 19.97 -5.23
CA LEU A 80 9.94 18.94 -5.47
C LEU A 80 9.86 18.39 -6.91
N ALA A 81 8.66 18.06 -7.39
CA ALA A 81 8.43 17.58 -8.75
C ALA A 81 8.89 18.61 -9.80
N THR A 82 8.54 19.90 -9.60
CA THR A 82 8.96 21.00 -10.49
C THR A 82 10.48 21.17 -10.51
N ARG A 83 11.15 21.04 -9.36
CA ARG A 83 12.62 21.20 -9.30
C ARG A 83 13.39 20.00 -9.83
N ALA A 84 12.89 18.80 -9.56
CA ALA A 84 13.51 17.56 -10.00
C ALA A 84 13.22 17.25 -11.48
N GLY A 85 12.07 17.69 -12.00
CA GLY A 85 11.57 17.30 -13.33
C GLY A 85 11.09 15.84 -13.37
N ASP A 86 11.15 15.11 -12.27
CA ASP A 86 10.90 13.67 -12.17
C ASP A 86 9.63 13.38 -11.36
N ASN A 87 9.18 12.13 -11.40
CA ASN A 87 8.03 11.66 -10.63
C ASN A 87 8.35 11.69 -9.13
N VAL A 88 7.42 12.22 -8.34
CA VAL A 88 7.52 12.29 -6.88
C VAL A 88 6.40 11.47 -6.26
N PHE A 89 6.75 10.65 -5.28
CA PHE A 89 5.82 9.75 -4.58
C PHE A 89 5.77 10.12 -3.10
N LEU A 90 4.56 10.15 -2.53
CA LEU A 90 4.35 10.18 -1.09
C LEU A 90 4.04 8.76 -0.62
N SER A 91 4.81 8.28 0.33
CA SER A 91 4.58 6.97 0.93
C SER A 91 4.45 7.06 2.44
N VAL A 92 3.61 6.23 3.01
CA VAL A 92 3.45 6.04 4.46
C VAL A 92 3.79 4.61 4.86
N ARG A 93 4.18 4.42 6.09
CA ARG A 93 4.45 3.08 6.63
C ARG A 93 3.16 2.42 7.11
N GLU A 94 2.93 1.20 6.67
CA GLU A 94 1.92 0.29 7.21
C GLU A 94 2.58 -1.04 7.58
N GLY A 95 2.77 -1.27 8.88
CA GLY A 95 3.48 -2.45 9.37
C GLY A 95 4.92 -2.49 8.86
N TYR A 96 5.24 -3.50 8.03
CA TYR A 96 6.57 -3.70 7.44
C TYR A 96 6.61 -3.32 5.95
N GLU A 97 5.64 -2.55 5.47
CA GLU A 97 5.55 -2.09 4.10
C GLU A 97 5.45 -0.56 4.02
N ALA A 98 5.88 -0.02 2.90
CA ALA A 98 5.60 1.35 2.47
C ALA A 98 4.45 1.33 1.45
N VAL A 99 3.43 2.16 1.68
CA VAL A 99 2.27 2.30 0.81
C VAL A 99 2.33 3.65 0.13
N CYS A 100 2.25 3.68 -1.20
CA CYS A 100 2.15 4.93 -1.95
C CYS A 100 0.75 5.55 -1.75
N VAL A 101 0.70 6.75 -1.22
CA VAL A 101 -0.57 7.45 -0.93
C VAL A 101 -0.81 8.66 -1.83
N ASP A 102 0.23 9.23 -2.45
CA ASP A 102 0.09 10.28 -3.47
C ASP A 102 1.23 10.19 -4.48
N ARG A 103 1.00 10.70 -5.70
CA ARG A 103 1.96 10.75 -6.79
C ARG A 103 1.79 12.04 -7.58
N LEU A 104 2.91 12.67 -7.89
CA LEU A 104 2.98 13.76 -8.85
C LEU A 104 3.87 13.38 -10.01
N GLU A 105 3.39 13.58 -11.22
CA GLU A 105 4.17 13.35 -12.44
C GLU A 105 5.08 14.54 -12.71
N GLY A 106 6.35 14.23 -13.01
CA GLY A 106 7.31 15.21 -13.51
C GLY A 106 7.22 15.38 -15.04
N GLU A 107 7.96 16.34 -15.56
CA GLU A 107 7.99 16.67 -17.01
C GLU A 107 8.90 15.75 -17.82
N PHE A 108 9.65 14.83 -17.20
CA PHE A 108 10.58 13.95 -17.88
C PHE A 108 9.84 13.00 -18.85
N PRO A 109 10.33 12.86 -20.10
CA PRO A 109 9.62 12.10 -21.13
C PRO A 109 9.59 10.58 -20.88
N ILE A 110 10.50 10.06 -20.05
CA ILE A 110 10.52 8.63 -19.69
C ILE A 110 9.65 8.42 -18.46
N ARG A 111 8.43 7.96 -18.68
CA ARG A 111 7.46 7.66 -17.62
C ARG A 111 7.70 6.25 -17.06
N TYR A 112 8.72 6.08 -16.26
CA TYR A 112 8.82 4.89 -15.43
C TYR A 112 8.00 5.12 -14.15
N SER A 113 6.82 4.52 -14.09
CA SER A 113 5.96 4.56 -12.89
C SER A 113 5.97 3.19 -12.20
N PRO A 114 6.95 2.94 -11.33
CA PRO A 114 7.07 1.64 -10.67
C PRO A 114 6.05 1.42 -9.56
N LEU A 115 5.24 2.44 -9.20
CA LEU A 115 4.33 2.38 -8.07
C LEU A 115 3.09 3.23 -8.33
N ASP A 116 1.92 2.61 -8.28
CA ASP A 116 0.62 3.29 -8.31
C ASP A 116 0.17 3.68 -6.90
N ILE A 117 -0.79 4.61 -6.80
CA ILE A 117 -1.43 4.93 -5.52
C ILE A 117 -2.08 3.65 -4.96
N GLY A 118 -1.83 3.35 -3.69
CA GLY A 118 -2.19 2.09 -3.04
C GLY A 118 -1.17 0.96 -3.26
N GLY A 119 -0.19 1.15 -4.15
CA GLY A 119 0.90 0.20 -4.36
C GLY A 119 1.76 0.05 -3.12
N ARG A 120 2.20 -1.18 -2.85
CA ARG A 120 2.94 -1.57 -1.65
C ARG A 120 4.35 -2.05 -2.00
N ARG A 121 5.30 -1.76 -1.13
CA ARG A 121 6.67 -2.26 -1.21
C ARG A 121 7.18 -2.64 0.17
N PRO A 122 7.99 -3.68 0.29
CA PRO A 122 8.69 -3.98 1.53
C PRO A 122 9.49 -2.77 2.02
N LEU A 123 9.53 -2.53 3.31
CA LEU A 123 10.44 -1.52 3.87
C LEU A 123 11.89 -1.83 3.47
N GLY A 124 12.61 -0.79 3.01
CA GLY A 124 13.97 -0.89 2.52
C GLY A 124 14.11 -0.97 0.99
N VAL A 125 13.03 -1.17 0.22
CA VAL A 125 13.06 -1.26 -1.25
C VAL A 125 12.70 0.08 -1.89
N GLY A 126 13.69 0.80 -2.44
CA GLY A 126 13.53 2.13 -3.02
C GLY A 126 13.63 3.26 -2.00
N ALA A 127 13.87 4.48 -2.47
CA ALA A 127 14.27 5.63 -1.65
C ALA A 127 13.27 5.96 -0.52
N ALA A 128 11.98 6.10 -0.82
CA ALA A 128 10.97 6.45 0.18
C ALA A 128 10.83 5.35 1.26
N SER A 129 10.81 4.10 0.85
CA SER A 129 10.71 2.94 1.74
C SER A 129 11.96 2.77 2.61
N LEU A 130 13.14 3.07 2.07
CA LEU A 130 14.40 3.06 2.81
C LEU A 130 14.45 4.20 3.84
N ALA A 131 13.98 5.39 3.49
CA ALA A 131 13.88 6.50 4.44
C ALA A 131 12.94 6.18 5.61
N LEU A 132 11.77 5.59 5.32
CA LEU A 132 10.84 5.12 6.36
C LEU A 132 11.45 4.03 7.25
N LEU A 133 12.27 3.14 6.70
CA LEU A 133 12.98 2.12 7.47
C LEU A 133 14.06 2.74 8.35
N ALA A 134 14.84 3.68 7.82
CA ALA A 134 15.94 4.31 8.52
C ALA A 134 15.51 5.13 9.75
N ASP A 135 14.27 5.62 9.76
CA ASP A 135 13.68 6.37 10.90
C ASP A 135 13.22 5.46 12.05
N LEU A 136 13.23 4.13 11.87
CA LEU A 136 12.83 3.19 12.90
C LEU A 136 13.95 2.89 13.90
N PRO A 137 13.61 2.46 15.13
CA PRO A 137 14.56 1.86 16.05
C PRO A 137 15.18 0.58 15.49
N ASP A 138 16.38 0.23 15.93
CA ASP A 138 17.16 -0.88 15.37
C ASP A 138 16.45 -2.24 15.48
N ASP A 139 15.76 -2.50 16.58
CA ASP A 139 14.94 -3.70 16.78
C ASP A 139 13.79 -3.81 15.77
N ALA A 140 13.13 -2.69 15.46
CA ALA A 140 12.07 -2.65 14.45
C ALA A 140 12.62 -2.81 13.01
N ILE A 141 13.85 -2.34 12.76
CA ILE A 141 14.55 -2.59 11.49
C ILE A 141 14.87 -4.07 11.32
N GLU A 142 15.39 -4.72 12.35
CA GLU A 142 15.66 -6.17 12.33
C GLU A 142 14.40 -6.98 12.06
N ASP A 143 13.29 -6.62 12.71
CA ASP A 143 12.00 -7.25 12.48
C ASP A 143 11.51 -7.04 11.04
N ALA A 144 11.63 -5.84 10.49
CA ALA A 144 11.25 -5.55 9.12
C ALA A 144 12.07 -6.36 8.11
N ILE A 145 13.40 -6.45 8.32
CA ILE A 145 14.29 -7.27 7.50
C ILE A 145 13.91 -8.74 7.58
N ARG A 146 13.63 -9.24 8.78
CA ARG A 146 13.25 -10.64 9.00
C ARG A 146 11.94 -11.01 8.29
N VAL A 147 10.93 -10.17 8.42
CA VAL A 147 9.60 -10.39 7.81
C VAL A 147 9.68 -10.31 6.29
N ASN A 148 10.41 -9.32 5.77
CA ASN A 148 10.49 -9.07 4.33
C ASN A 148 11.59 -9.88 3.62
N ARG A 149 12.30 -10.78 4.31
CA ARG A 149 13.53 -11.43 3.84
C ARG A 149 13.45 -12.01 2.42
N GLN A 150 12.31 -12.60 2.07
CA GLN A 150 12.12 -13.23 0.75
C GLN A 150 11.94 -12.21 -0.38
N GLN A 151 11.54 -10.99 -0.04
CA GLN A 151 11.28 -9.90 -1.00
C GLN A 151 12.48 -8.95 -1.13
N LEU A 152 13.40 -8.99 -0.17
CA LEU A 152 14.62 -8.18 -0.16
C LEU A 152 15.70 -8.88 -1.00
N THR A 153 15.93 -8.36 -2.20
CA THR A 153 16.85 -8.96 -3.19
C THR A 153 17.82 -7.94 -3.79
N GLY A 154 18.87 -8.39 -4.44
CA GLY A 154 19.79 -7.53 -5.18
C GLY A 154 20.56 -6.55 -4.30
N GLU A 155 20.43 -5.27 -4.58
CA GLU A 155 21.04 -4.19 -3.79
C GLU A 155 20.38 -3.98 -2.42
N HIS A 156 19.11 -4.40 -2.27
CA HIS A 156 18.34 -4.33 -1.04
C HIS A 156 18.36 -5.64 -0.25
N ALA A 157 19.29 -6.56 -0.56
CA ALA A 157 19.42 -7.82 0.16
C ALA A 157 19.66 -7.58 1.66
N PRO A 158 19.19 -8.48 2.55
CA PRO A 158 19.25 -8.29 4.01
C PRO A 158 20.64 -7.95 4.56
N ASP A 159 21.68 -8.54 3.98
CA ASP A 159 23.08 -8.33 4.36
C ASP A 159 23.61 -6.93 4.00
N LYS A 160 23.00 -6.27 3.02
CA LYS A 160 23.38 -4.93 2.56
C LYS A 160 22.50 -3.81 3.14
N LEU A 161 21.31 -4.18 3.61
CA LEU A 161 20.29 -3.19 3.95
C LEU A 161 20.69 -2.31 5.14
N TRP A 162 21.42 -2.85 6.13
CA TRP A 162 21.96 -2.07 7.24
C TRP A 162 22.92 -0.96 6.79
N LEU A 163 23.76 -1.25 5.83
CA LEU A 163 24.67 -0.21 5.28
C LEU A 163 23.87 0.92 4.63
N LEU A 164 22.81 0.58 3.88
CA LEU A 164 21.93 1.57 3.25
C LEU A 164 21.17 2.40 4.31
N VAL A 165 20.69 1.77 5.38
CA VAL A 165 20.05 2.44 6.52
C VAL A 165 21.00 3.44 7.15
N GLU A 166 22.23 3.03 7.47
CA GLU A 166 23.23 3.94 8.06
C GLU A 166 23.59 5.11 7.14
N GLN A 167 23.73 4.86 5.84
CA GLN A 167 23.97 5.91 4.86
C GLN A 167 22.79 6.90 4.81
N THR A 168 21.54 6.38 4.87
CA THR A 168 20.34 7.21 4.84
C THR A 168 20.20 8.07 6.10
N ARG A 169 20.60 7.55 7.28
CA ARG A 169 20.58 8.29 8.54
C ARG A 169 21.60 9.44 8.60
N ARG A 170 22.65 9.40 7.79
CA ARG A 170 23.72 10.41 7.75
C ARG A 170 23.42 11.58 6.80
N ASN A 171 22.49 11.40 5.88
CA ASN A 171 22.11 12.40 4.86
C ASN A 171 20.84 13.15 5.25
#